data_26bb2773c08264263b846075be51a5db
#
_entry.id   26bb2773c08264263b846075be51a5db
#
_cell.length_a   1.000
_cell.length_b   1.000
_cell.length_c   1.000
_cell.angle_alpha   90.00
_cell.angle_beta   90.00
_cell.angle_gamma   90.00
#
_symmetry.space_group_name_H-M   'P 1'
#
loop_
_entity.id
_entity.type
_entity.pdbx_description
1 polymer ?
#
loop_
_entity_poly.entity_id
_entity_poly.type
_entity_poly.pdbx_seq_one_letter_code
_entity_poly.pdbx_strand_id
1 'polypeptide(L)'
;MNSDGASRRRFLQASGGTLGFAWLAANWPAVAAAAQHGHSMATADVADRGKLKLLTPDQARDVEAITAQIIPSGNTPGAREAGVVYFIDHIHAGAWSGGAKDFIAGLTDFQARCARHHPGVDHFADLAHDDQLAYLQHVERTPFFGQVRFLSVVGLLALPSYGGNVDAVGWKIVGFIEQHAWQPPFGYYDAGYEGFKPYDTGAGRSS
;
A
#
# COMPACT_ATOMS: atom_id res chain seq x y z
N MET A 1 27.37 -30.69 18.03
CA MET A 1 28.22 -29.56 17.55
C MET A 1 27.33 -28.61 16.73
N ASN A 2 26.78 -27.57 17.37
CA ASN A 2 25.83 -26.61 16.76
C ASN A 2 26.43 -25.20 16.73
N SER A 3 27.48 -24.99 15.90
CA SER A 3 28.11 -23.67 15.74
C SER A 3 27.43 -22.77 14.69
N ASP A 4 26.63 -23.34 13.79
CA ASP A 4 26.03 -22.58 12.68
C ASP A 4 24.84 -21.68 13.04
N GLY A 5 24.03 -22.07 14.02
CA GLY A 5 22.87 -21.29 14.46
C GLY A 5 23.26 -19.98 15.17
N ALA A 6 24.33 -20.00 15.96
CA ALA A 6 24.84 -18.82 16.66
C ALA A 6 25.49 -17.80 15.71
N SER A 7 26.10 -18.27 14.63
CA SER A 7 26.73 -17.42 13.60
C SER A 7 25.71 -16.66 12.78
N ARG A 8 24.64 -17.30 12.34
CA ARG A 8 23.53 -16.68 11.58
C ARG A 8 22.78 -15.65 12.40
N ARG A 9 22.51 -15.95 13.67
CA ARG A 9 21.83 -15.03 14.58
C ARG A 9 22.65 -13.77 14.86
N ARG A 10 23.97 -13.92 15.05
CA ARG A 10 24.89 -12.79 15.22
C ARG A 10 25.03 -11.95 13.95
N PHE A 11 25.04 -12.59 12.78
CA PHE A 11 25.06 -11.90 11.49
C PHE A 11 23.80 -11.06 11.29
N LEU A 12 22.61 -11.62 11.54
CA LEU A 12 21.34 -10.91 11.42
C LEU A 12 21.20 -9.78 12.46
N GLN A 13 21.70 -9.97 13.68
CA GLN A 13 21.73 -8.92 14.71
C GLN A 13 22.71 -7.80 14.37
N ALA A 14 23.88 -8.12 13.83
CA ALA A 14 24.88 -7.14 13.44
C ALA A 14 24.49 -6.38 12.16
N SER A 15 23.94 -7.06 11.14
CA SER A 15 23.54 -6.43 9.87
C SER A 15 22.22 -5.69 9.97
N GLY A 16 21.23 -6.21 10.72
CA GLY A 16 19.92 -5.57 10.90
C GLY A 16 19.98 -4.35 11.82
N GLY A 17 20.81 -4.39 12.87
CA GLY A 17 20.94 -3.28 13.82
C GLY A 17 21.64 -2.06 13.22
N THR A 18 22.82 -2.23 12.65
CA THR A 18 23.64 -1.10 12.17
C THR A 18 23.11 -0.49 10.87
N LEU A 19 22.69 -1.30 9.91
CA LEU A 19 22.13 -0.81 8.64
C LEU A 19 20.73 -0.22 8.84
N GLY A 20 19.92 -0.81 9.70
CA GLY A 20 18.59 -0.30 10.03
C GLY A 20 18.65 1.04 10.76
N PHE A 21 19.54 1.19 11.75
CA PHE A 21 19.73 2.46 12.47
C PHE A 21 20.36 3.55 11.58
N ALA A 22 21.33 3.22 10.75
CA ALA A 22 21.95 4.17 9.83
C ALA A 22 20.94 4.65 8.77
N TRP A 23 20.15 3.74 8.22
CA TRP A 23 19.09 4.09 7.29
C TRP A 23 18.01 4.94 7.96
N LEU A 24 17.56 4.56 9.16
CA LEU A 24 16.57 5.30 9.93
C LEU A 24 17.07 6.70 10.29
N ALA A 25 18.33 6.83 10.71
CA ALA A 25 18.94 8.12 11.01
C ALA A 25 19.06 9.01 9.76
N ALA A 26 19.46 8.45 8.63
CA ALA A 26 19.56 9.17 7.36
C ALA A 26 18.20 9.61 6.80
N ASN A 27 17.14 8.84 7.08
CA ASN A 27 15.78 9.10 6.59
C ASN A 27 14.85 9.63 7.69
N TRP A 28 15.35 9.91 8.88
CA TRP A 28 14.54 10.36 10.03
C TRP A 28 13.66 11.58 9.71
N PRO A 29 14.12 12.62 9.00
CA PRO A 29 13.26 13.73 8.65
C PRO A 29 12.05 13.30 7.79
N ALA A 30 12.25 12.37 6.85
CA ALA A 30 11.17 11.84 6.01
C ALA A 30 10.21 10.95 6.81
N VAL A 31 10.75 10.14 7.73
CA VAL A 31 9.96 9.30 8.65
C VAL A 31 9.15 10.16 9.63
N ALA A 32 9.75 11.21 10.18
CA ALA A 32 9.08 12.14 11.07
C ALA A 32 7.99 12.95 10.34
N ALA A 33 8.28 13.41 9.12
CA ALA A 33 7.28 14.05 8.28
C ALA A 33 6.11 13.11 7.95
N ALA A 34 6.39 11.85 7.60
CA ALA A 34 5.37 10.84 7.35
C ALA A 34 4.52 10.57 8.61
N ALA A 35 5.13 10.53 9.80
CA ALA A 35 4.41 10.35 11.05
C ALA A 35 3.52 11.58 11.39
N GLN A 36 4.00 12.79 11.16
CA GLN A 36 3.20 14.01 11.32
C GLN A 36 2.04 14.07 10.32
N HIS A 37 2.29 13.68 9.06
CA HIS A 37 1.22 13.56 8.07
C HIS A 37 0.22 12.46 8.43
N GLY A 38 0.68 11.33 8.98
CA GLY A 38 -0.20 10.27 9.49
C GLY A 38 -1.17 10.79 10.55
N HIS A 39 -0.69 11.67 11.43
CA HIS A 39 -1.53 12.28 12.47
C HIS A 39 -2.56 13.26 11.89
N SER A 40 -2.17 14.08 10.92
CA SER A 40 -3.10 15.00 10.25
C SER A 40 -4.11 14.27 9.35
N MET A 41 -3.74 13.14 8.77
CA MET A 41 -4.63 12.31 7.94
C MET A 41 -5.58 11.46 8.80
N ALA A 42 -5.18 11.05 10.01
CA ALA A 42 -6.05 10.34 10.95
C ALA A 42 -7.24 11.20 11.40
N THR A 43 -7.09 12.53 11.36
CA THR A 43 -8.16 13.50 11.66
C THR A 43 -8.93 13.96 10.41
N ALA A 44 -8.56 13.48 9.21
CA ALA A 44 -9.28 13.81 7.98
C ALA A 44 -10.71 13.28 8.03
N ASP A 45 -11.66 14.15 7.72
CA ASP A 45 -13.08 13.82 7.72
C ASP A 45 -13.36 12.62 6.80
N VAL A 46 -14.14 11.67 7.29
CA VAL A 46 -14.56 10.47 6.51
C VAL A 46 -15.20 10.88 5.19
N ALA A 47 -15.89 12.02 5.16
CA ALA A 47 -16.52 12.60 3.98
C ALA A 47 -15.53 13.00 2.87
N ASP A 48 -14.26 13.21 3.18
CA ASP A 48 -13.24 13.63 2.19
C ASP A 48 -12.43 12.45 1.63
N ARG A 49 -12.56 11.25 2.17
CA ARG A 49 -11.79 10.07 1.75
C ARG A 49 -12.07 9.64 0.32
N GLY A 50 -13.30 9.83 -0.16
CA GLY A 50 -13.72 9.52 -1.53
C GLY A 50 -13.62 10.69 -2.52
N LYS A 51 -12.96 11.80 -2.14
CA LYS A 51 -12.79 12.97 -3.02
C LYS A 51 -11.37 13.03 -3.56
N LEU A 52 -11.24 13.34 -4.84
CA LEU A 52 -9.94 13.58 -5.47
C LEU A 52 -9.38 14.93 -5.02
N LYS A 53 -8.07 15.00 -4.82
CA LYS A 53 -7.33 16.19 -4.37
C LYS A 53 -6.28 16.66 -5.38
N LEU A 54 -5.77 15.76 -6.22
CA LEU A 54 -4.70 16.00 -7.17
C LEU A 54 -5.09 15.61 -8.59
N LEU A 55 -5.63 14.39 -8.76
CA LEU A 55 -5.96 13.84 -10.07
C LEU A 55 -7.23 14.47 -10.63
N THR A 56 -7.24 14.72 -11.93
CA THR A 56 -8.49 15.00 -12.64
C THR A 56 -9.38 13.75 -12.67
N PRO A 57 -10.70 13.88 -12.88
CA PRO A 57 -11.59 12.71 -13.00
C PRO A 57 -11.12 11.71 -14.06
N ASP A 58 -10.64 12.17 -15.22
CA ASP A 58 -10.16 11.29 -16.29
C ASP A 58 -8.86 10.57 -15.91
N GLN A 59 -7.93 11.27 -15.26
CA GLN A 59 -6.72 10.67 -14.73
C GLN A 59 -7.03 9.61 -13.67
N ALA A 60 -7.98 9.89 -12.78
CA ALA A 60 -8.40 8.96 -11.76
C ALA A 60 -9.07 7.70 -12.35
N ARG A 61 -9.88 7.83 -13.42
CA ARG A 61 -10.46 6.69 -14.15
C ARG A 61 -9.38 5.76 -14.71
N ASP A 62 -8.34 6.33 -15.32
CA ASP A 62 -7.24 5.53 -15.86
C ASP A 62 -6.43 4.85 -14.75
N VAL A 63 -6.09 5.58 -13.67
CA VAL A 63 -5.39 5.02 -12.50
C VAL A 63 -6.24 3.91 -11.85
N GLU A 64 -7.55 4.11 -11.71
CA GLU A 64 -8.45 3.08 -11.18
C GLU A 64 -8.47 1.84 -12.07
N ALA A 65 -8.55 2.00 -13.40
CA ALA A 65 -8.52 0.88 -14.32
C ALA A 65 -7.19 0.12 -14.26
N ILE A 66 -6.06 0.81 -14.17
CA ILE A 66 -4.73 0.19 -14.02
C ILE A 66 -4.68 -0.61 -12.70
N THR A 67 -5.08 0.00 -11.58
CA THR A 67 -5.04 -0.66 -10.27
C THR A 67 -5.99 -1.85 -10.20
N ALA A 68 -7.14 -1.79 -10.86
CA ALA A 68 -8.09 -2.89 -10.96
C ALA A 68 -7.57 -4.08 -11.78
N GLN A 69 -6.69 -3.84 -12.77
CA GLN A 69 -6.01 -4.93 -13.46
C GLN A 69 -4.89 -5.56 -12.60
N ILE A 70 -4.24 -4.76 -11.73
CA ILE A 70 -3.17 -5.24 -10.83
C ILE A 70 -3.75 -6.06 -9.66
N ILE A 71 -4.86 -5.60 -9.08
CA ILE A 71 -5.58 -6.27 -7.98
C ILE A 71 -7.05 -6.37 -8.38
N PRO A 72 -7.40 -7.38 -9.17
CA PRO A 72 -8.76 -7.52 -9.68
C PRO A 72 -9.75 -7.92 -8.59
N SER A 73 -10.98 -7.48 -8.74
CA SER A 73 -12.11 -7.94 -7.95
C SER A 73 -12.57 -9.32 -8.44
N GLY A 74 -12.97 -10.16 -7.51
CA GLY A 74 -13.44 -11.53 -7.80
C GLY A 74 -14.10 -12.13 -6.57
N ASN A 75 -13.64 -13.30 -6.14
CA ASN A 75 -14.08 -13.90 -4.88
C ASN A 75 -13.69 -13.06 -3.65
N THR A 76 -12.71 -12.19 -3.81
CA THR A 76 -12.27 -11.19 -2.83
C THR A 76 -12.40 -9.79 -3.42
N PRO A 77 -12.60 -8.75 -2.59
CA PRO A 77 -12.53 -7.36 -3.03
C PRO A 77 -11.17 -7.06 -3.66
N GLY A 78 -11.16 -6.19 -4.67
CA GLY A 78 -9.94 -5.74 -5.35
C GLY A 78 -9.59 -4.28 -5.05
N ALA A 79 -8.79 -3.67 -5.96
CA ALA A 79 -8.35 -2.29 -5.84
C ALA A 79 -9.50 -1.28 -5.85
N ARG A 80 -10.58 -1.57 -6.58
CA ARG A 80 -11.75 -0.69 -6.67
C ARG A 80 -12.46 -0.58 -5.33
N GLU A 81 -12.81 -1.71 -4.73
CA GLU A 81 -13.51 -1.77 -3.45
C GLU A 81 -12.63 -1.25 -2.31
N ALA A 82 -11.33 -1.43 -2.42
CA ALA A 82 -10.37 -0.87 -1.47
C ALA A 82 -10.14 0.64 -1.64
N GLY A 83 -10.66 1.28 -2.70
CA GLY A 83 -10.47 2.70 -2.96
C GLY A 83 -9.01 3.09 -3.23
N VAL A 84 -8.23 2.20 -3.85
CA VAL A 84 -6.78 2.40 -4.08
C VAL A 84 -6.48 3.69 -4.83
N VAL A 85 -7.35 4.10 -5.77
CA VAL A 85 -7.19 5.35 -6.52
C VAL A 85 -7.14 6.57 -5.59
N TYR A 86 -7.97 6.60 -4.54
CA TYR A 86 -7.98 7.69 -3.56
C TYR A 86 -6.73 7.69 -2.70
N PHE A 87 -6.19 6.51 -2.35
CA PHE A 87 -4.90 6.43 -1.70
C PHE A 87 -3.80 7.05 -2.56
N ILE A 88 -3.73 6.69 -3.84
CA ILE A 88 -2.72 7.21 -4.78
C ILE A 88 -2.86 8.74 -4.92
N ASP A 89 -4.07 9.23 -5.06
CA ASP A 89 -4.37 10.66 -5.13
C ASP A 89 -3.93 11.41 -3.87
N HIS A 90 -4.36 10.93 -2.70
CA HIS A 90 -4.12 11.59 -1.43
C HIS A 90 -2.66 11.57 -1.01
N ILE A 91 -1.93 10.46 -1.27
CA ILE A 91 -0.52 10.38 -0.91
C ILE A 91 0.32 11.37 -1.72
N HIS A 92 0.00 11.57 -3.01
CA HIS A 92 0.67 12.56 -3.84
C HIS A 92 0.19 13.99 -3.60
N ALA A 93 -1.04 14.20 -3.16
CA ALA A 93 -1.51 15.52 -2.71
C ALA A 93 -0.87 15.94 -1.38
N GLY A 94 -0.42 14.99 -0.56
CA GLY A 94 0.08 15.20 0.79
C GLY A 94 1.51 14.72 1.02
N ALA A 95 1.66 13.56 1.66
CA ALA A 95 2.95 13.06 2.17
C ALA A 95 4.04 12.90 1.10
N TRP A 96 3.67 12.57 -0.13
CA TRP A 96 4.59 12.42 -1.26
C TRP A 96 4.40 13.49 -2.34
N SER A 97 3.96 14.68 -1.95
CA SER A 97 3.74 15.79 -2.89
C SER A 97 4.98 16.17 -3.70
N GLY A 98 6.18 15.95 -3.17
CA GLY A 98 7.43 16.11 -3.93
C GLY A 98 7.54 15.23 -5.17
N GLY A 99 6.91 14.06 -5.18
CA GLY A 99 6.86 13.14 -6.32
C GLY A 99 5.62 13.30 -7.22
N ALA A 100 4.67 14.17 -6.85
CA ALA A 100 3.41 14.33 -7.57
C ALA A 100 3.61 14.73 -9.03
N LYS A 101 4.53 15.64 -9.30
CA LYS A 101 4.84 16.10 -10.67
C LYS A 101 5.35 14.95 -11.56
N ASP A 102 6.23 14.12 -11.02
CA ASP A 102 6.80 13.00 -11.76
C ASP A 102 5.75 11.90 -11.97
N PHE A 103 4.89 11.66 -10.99
CA PHE A 103 3.75 10.75 -11.13
C PHE A 103 2.80 11.20 -12.25
N ILE A 104 2.39 12.47 -12.25
CA ILE A 104 1.51 13.04 -13.30
C ILE A 104 2.18 12.99 -14.68
N ALA A 105 3.47 13.29 -14.76
CA ALA A 105 4.22 13.19 -16.01
C ALA A 105 4.26 11.75 -16.53
N GLY A 106 4.50 10.78 -15.65
CA GLY A 106 4.47 9.35 -15.97
C GLY A 106 3.09 8.88 -16.44
N LEU A 107 2.02 9.34 -15.78
CA LEU A 107 0.64 9.06 -16.19
C LEU A 107 0.33 9.66 -17.57
N THR A 108 0.74 10.90 -17.81
CA THR A 108 0.54 11.57 -19.10
C THR A 108 1.29 10.84 -20.23
N ASP A 109 2.54 10.40 -20.01
CA ASP A 109 3.28 9.59 -20.98
C ASP A 109 2.62 8.24 -21.22
N PHE A 110 2.14 7.57 -20.16
CA PHE A 110 1.37 6.33 -20.25
C PHE A 110 0.13 6.51 -21.13
N GLN A 111 -0.68 7.56 -20.88
CA GLN A 111 -1.89 7.87 -21.66
C GLN A 111 -1.55 8.15 -23.12
N ALA A 112 -0.53 8.97 -23.39
CA ALA A 112 -0.10 9.29 -24.74
C ALA A 112 0.40 8.05 -25.51
N ARG A 113 1.08 7.12 -24.84
CA ARG A 113 1.49 5.83 -25.44
C ARG A 113 0.29 4.93 -25.69
N CYS A 114 -0.66 4.89 -24.77
CA CYS A 114 -1.90 4.12 -24.92
C CYS A 114 -2.68 4.56 -26.16
N ALA A 115 -2.92 5.86 -26.32
CA ALA A 115 -3.61 6.43 -27.48
C ALA A 115 -2.89 6.13 -28.80
N ARG A 116 -1.55 6.07 -28.82
CA ARG A 116 -0.81 5.65 -30.02
C ARG A 116 -0.93 4.16 -30.31
N HIS A 117 -1.04 3.33 -29.27
CA HIS A 117 -1.16 1.87 -29.40
C HIS A 117 -2.60 1.45 -29.78
N HIS A 118 -3.58 2.23 -29.32
CA HIS A 118 -5.01 2.01 -29.57
C HIS A 118 -5.65 3.27 -30.22
N PRO A 119 -5.44 3.51 -31.53
CA PRO A 119 -6.01 4.67 -32.19
C PRO A 119 -7.53 4.75 -32.07
N GLY A 120 -8.05 5.90 -31.69
CA GLY A 120 -9.50 6.12 -31.50
C GLY A 120 -10.00 5.86 -30.08
N VAL A 121 -9.11 5.54 -29.14
CA VAL A 121 -9.44 5.42 -27.71
C VAL A 121 -8.68 6.52 -26.95
N ASP A 122 -9.45 7.38 -26.25
CA ASP A 122 -8.87 8.54 -25.56
C ASP A 122 -8.33 8.18 -24.17
N HIS A 123 -8.94 7.19 -23.50
CA HIS A 123 -8.58 6.78 -22.15
C HIS A 123 -8.30 5.28 -22.07
N PHE A 124 -7.28 4.90 -21.31
CA PHE A 124 -6.98 3.50 -21.00
C PHE A 124 -8.21 2.78 -20.39
N ALA A 125 -8.96 3.49 -19.54
CA ALA A 125 -10.17 2.95 -18.91
C ALA A 125 -11.28 2.55 -19.89
N ASP A 126 -11.26 3.07 -21.11
CA ASP A 126 -12.28 2.78 -22.15
C ASP A 126 -11.93 1.54 -23.00
N LEU A 127 -10.71 1.00 -22.84
CA LEU A 127 -10.31 -0.26 -23.47
C LEU A 127 -11.09 -1.45 -22.89
N ALA A 128 -11.34 -2.45 -23.72
CA ALA A 128 -11.81 -3.73 -23.24
C ALA A 128 -10.83 -4.38 -22.25
N HIS A 129 -11.32 -5.22 -21.34
CA HIS A 129 -10.53 -5.81 -20.27
C HIS A 129 -9.25 -6.50 -20.77
N ASP A 130 -9.36 -7.29 -21.84
CA ASP A 130 -8.24 -8.04 -22.40
C ASP A 130 -7.22 -7.11 -23.08
N ASP A 131 -7.68 -6.03 -23.72
CA ASP A 131 -6.83 -5.00 -24.31
C ASP A 131 -6.09 -4.20 -23.23
N GLN A 132 -6.76 -3.88 -22.11
CA GLN A 132 -6.12 -3.28 -20.93
C GLN A 132 -5.00 -4.18 -20.42
N LEU A 133 -5.25 -5.48 -20.24
CA LEU A 133 -4.26 -6.44 -19.75
C LEU A 133 -3.07 -6.55 -20.72
N ALA A 134 -3.34 -6.69 -22.02
CA ALA A 134 -2.31 -6.78 -23.06
C ALA A 134 -1.43 -5.52 -23.08
N TYR A 135 -2.04 -4.34 -22.99
CA TYR A 135 -1.31 -3.08 -22.95
C TYR A 135 -0.45 -2.95 -21.68
N LEU A 136 -0.97 -3.34 -20.50
CA LEU A 136 -0.19 -3.30 -19.26
C LEU A 136 1.00 -4.27 -19.32
N GLN A 137 0.87 -5.45 -19.92
CA GLN A 137 1.99 -6.37 -20.16
C GLN A 137 3.06 -5.75 -21.07
N HIS A 138 2.64 -4.97 -22.08
CA HIS A 138 3.57 -4.26 -22.94
C HIS A 138 4.40 -3.18 -22.19
N VAL A 139 3.80 -2.51 -21.17
CA VAL A 139 4.44 -1.43 -20.41
C VAL A 139 4.92 -1.83 -19.02
N GLU A 140 4.84 -3.12 -18.64
CA GLU A 140 5.13 -3.62 -17.30
C GLU A 140 6.52 -3.27 -16.75
N ARG A 141 7.49 -3.03 -17.66
CA ARG A 141 8.88 -2.69 -17.30
C ARG A 141 9.12 -1.20 -17.16
N THR A 142 8.09 -0.36 -17.36
CA THR A 142 8.26 1.08 -17.20
C THR A 142 8.31 1.47 -15.72
N PRO A 143 9.08 2.52 -15.37
CA PRO A 143 9.10 3.04 -13.99
C PRO A 143 7.72 3.44 -13.48
N PHE A 144 6.88 4.04 -14.33
CA PHE A 144 5.52 4.43 -13.98
C PHE A 144 4.66 3.22 -13.58
N PHE A 145 4.65 2.14 -14.39
CA PHE A 145 3.90 0.93 -14.03
C PHE A 145 4.41 0.31 -12.73
N GLY A 146 5.74 0.25 -12.55
CA GLY A 146 6.34 -0.23 -11.30
C GLY A 146 5.89 0.57 -10.08
N GLN A 147 5.79 1.91 -10.21
CA GLN A 147 5.29 2.80 -9.16
C GLN A 147 3.81 2.53 -8.87
N VAL A 148 2.95 2.49 -9.89
CA VAL A 148 1.51 2.22 -9.71
C VAL A 148 1.30 0.85 -9.08
N ARG A 149 2.03 -0.20 -9.51
CA ARG A 149 1.96 -1.52 -8.93
C ARG A 149 2.32 -1.52 -7.43
N PHE A 150 3.40 -0.85 -7.06
CA PHE A 150 3.79 -0.70 -5.66
C PHE A 150 2.70 0.02 -4.85
N LEU A 151 2.22 1.15 -5.36
CA LEU A 151 1.17 1.94 -4.71
C LEU A 151 -0.16 1.20 -4.61
N SER A 152 -0.46 0.30 -5.55
CA SER A 152 -1.66 -0.54 -5.48
C SER A 152 -1.63 -1.47 -4.27
N VAL A 153 -0.50 -2.13 -4.04
CA VAL A 153 -0.34 -3.02 -2.87
C VAL A 153 -0.35 -2.23 -1.57
N VAL A 154 0.37 -1.10 -1.53
CA VAL A 154 0.39 -0.23 -0.35
C VAL A 154 -0.99 0.32 -0.05
N GLY A 155 -1.73 0.82 -1.05
CA GLY A 155 -3.07 1.37 -0.89
C GLY A 155 -4.12 0.35 -0.45
N LEU A 156 -3.96 -0.92 -0.88
CA LEU A 156 -4.81 -2.03 -0.40
C LEU A 156 -4.62 -2.30 1.10
N LEU A 157 -3.38 -2.14 1.62
CA LEU A 157 -3.03 -2.52 2.99
C LEU A 157 -2.78 -1.33 3.92
N ALA A 158 -2.84 -0.11 3.41
CA ALA A 158 -2.64 1.11 4.18
C ALA A 158 -3.71 1.29 5.27
N LEU A 159 -3.45 2.21 6.19
CA LEU A 159 -4.49 2.69 7.11
C LEU A 159 -5.64 3.33 6.28
N PRO A 160 -6.90 3.01 6.58
CA PRO A 160 -8.05 3.59 5.87
C PRO A 160 -8.09 5.12 5.85
N SER A 161 -7.47 5.76 6.84
CA SER A 161 -7.33 7.23 6.92
C SER A 161 -6.55 7.85 5.76
N TYR A 162 -5.74 7.06 5.03
CA TYR A 162 -5.02 7.53 3.84
C TYR A 162 -5.84 7.48 2.55
N GLY A 163 -7.12 7.09 2.61
CA GLY A 163 -8.04 7.06 1.47
C GLY A 163 -8.18 5.70 0.79
N GLY A 164 -7.23 4.77 1.00
CA GLY A 164 -7.32 3.38 0.55
C GLY A 164 -7.83 2.44 1.62
N ASN A 165 -7.79 1.12 1.32
CA ASN A 165 -8.21 0.07 2.25
C ASN A 165 -9.57 0.35 2.91
N VAL A 166 -10.52 0.84 2.13
CA VAL A 166 -11.87 1.19 2.58
C VAL A 166 -12.46 0.01 3.33
N ASP A 167 -13.07 0.26 4.48
CA ASP A 167 -13.65 -0.76 5.37
C ASP A 167 -12.68 -1.87 5.78
N ALA A 168 -11.38 -1.58 5.73
CA ALA A 168 -10.31 -2.53 6.05
C ALA A 168 -10.37 -3.81 5.19
N VAL A 169 -10.82 -3.70 3.93
CA VAL A 169 -10.98 -4.87 3.04
C VAL A 169 -9.67 -5.60 2.79
N GLY A 170 -8.57 -4.88 2.59
CA GLY A 170 -7.26 -5.47 2.40
C GLY A 170 -6.77 -6.22 3.65
N TRP A 171 -7.02 -5.67 4.83
CA TRP A 171 -6.69 -6.34 6.09
C TRP A 171 -7.50 -7.61 6.30
N LYS A 172 -8.79 -7.58 5.95
CA LYS A 172 -9.66 -8.78 6.00
C LYS A 172 -9.15 -9.89 5.08
N ILE A 173 -8.66 -9.53 3.87
CA ILE A 173 -8.11 -10.49 2.90
C ILE A 173 -6.87 -11.20 3.47
N VAL A 174 -5.97 -10.46 4.13
CA VAL A 174 -4.73 -11.03 4.69
C VAL A 174 -4.90 -11.54 6.13
N GLY A 175 -6.10 -11.46 6.70
CA GLY A 175 -6.37 -11.90 8.07
C GLY A 175 -5.74 -11.01 9.14
N PHE A 176 -5.43 -9.74 8.80
CA PHE A 176 -4.91 -8.79 9.77
C PHE A 176 -6.05 -8.25 10.65
N ILE A 177 -5.84 -8.28 11.95
CA ILE A 177 -6.77 -7.72 12.95
C ILE A 177 -6.09 -6.51 13.58
N GLU A 178 -6.71 -5.34 13.44
CA GLU A 178 -6.23 -4.12 14.09
C GLU A 178 -6.51 -4.19 15.59
N GLN A 179 -5.46 -4.08 16.40
CA GLN A 179 -5.58 -4.05 17.86
C GLN A 179 -4.41 -3.30 18.48
N HIS A 180 -4.64 -2.70 19.65
CA HIS A 180 -3.64 -1.91 20.35
C HIS A 180 -2.46 -2.70 20.88
N ALA A 181 -2.66 -3.99 21.17
CA ALA A 181 -1.63 -4.88 21.67
C ALA A 181 -1.85 -6.29 21.13
N TRP A 182 -0.76 -6.89 20.67
CA TRP A 182 -0.76 -8.27 20.19
C TRP A 182 -0.39 -9.20 21.33
N GLN A 183 -1.13 -10.29 21.46
CA GLN A 183 -0.83 -11.36 22.41
C GLN A 183 -0.26 -12.57 21.66
N PRO A 184 0.62 -13.34 22.30
CA PRO A 184 1.05 -14.62 21.74
C PRO A 184 -0.11 -15.59 21.52
N PRO A 185 -0.03 -16.47 20.47
CA PRO A 185 1.09 -16.59 19.54
C PRO A 185 1.06 -15.47 18.47
N PHE A 186 2.26 -14.91 18.16
CA PHE A 186 2.36 -13.81 17.21
C PHE A 186 2.36 -14.24 15.74
N GLY A 187 2.39 -15.54 15.47
CA GLY A 187 2.36 -16.06 14.11
C GLY A 187 2.56 -17.56 14.03
N TYR A 188 2.72 -18.07 12.81
CA TYR A 188 2.85 -19.49 12.54
C TYR A 188 3.98 -20.17 13.32
N TYR A 189 5.12 -19.51 13.47
CA TYR A 189 6.28 -20.06 14.16
C TYR A 189 6.16 -20.10 15.67
N ASP A 190 5.24 -19.32 16.23
CA ASP A 190 5.01 -19.22 17.68
C ASP A 190 3.79 -20.00 18.13
N ALA A 191 2.95 -20.43 17.19
CA ALA A 191 1.65 -21.06 17.49
C ALA A 191 1.77 -22.36 18.30
N GLY A 192 2.88 -23.10 18.15
CA GLY A 192 3.16 -24.33 18.88
C GLY A 192 4.19 -24.20 20.00
N TYR A 193 4.59 -22.98 20.39
CA TYR A 193 5.59 -22.80 21.42
C TYR A 193 5.01 -22.99 22.84
N GLU A 194 5.32 -24.10 23.47
CA GLU A 194 4.79 -24.49 24.80
C GLU A 194 5.17 -23.52 25.95
N GLY A 195 6.20 -22.69 25.75
CA GLY A 195 6.64 -21.67 26.72
C GLY A 195 5.81 -20.39 26.73
N PHE A 196 4.89 -20.23 25.79
CA PHE A 196 4.01 -19.07 25.75
C PHE A 196 2.90 -19.19 26.79
N LYS A 197 3.00 -18.38 27.85
CA LYS A 197 1.89 -18.16 28.76
C LYS A 197 1.08 -16.97 28.27
N PRO A 198 -0.25 -17.09 28.05
CA PRO A 198 -1.09 -15.94 27.73
C PRO A 198 -0.86 -14.82 28.75
N TYR A 199 -0.72 -13.59 28.28
CA TYR A 199 -0.66 -12.44 29.16
C TYR A 199 -2.01 -12.37 29.90
N ASP A 200 -1.97 -12.43 31.22
CA ASP A 200 -3.17 -12.28 32.02
C ASP A 200 -3.69 -10.85 31.91
N THR A 201 -4.73 -10.66 31.10
CA THR A 201 -5.32 -9.35 30.81
C THR A 201 -6.07 -8.76 31.99
N GLY A 202 -6.10 -9.43 33.15
CA GLY A 202 -6.81 -8.92 34.34
C GLY A 202 -8.32 -8.74 34.14
N ALA A 203 -8.91 -9.29 33.07
CA ALA A 203 -10.34 -9.20 32.76
C ALA A 203 -11.22 -10.05 33.71
N GLY A 204 -10.85 -10.13 34.99
CA GLY A 204 -11.52 -10.89 36.03
C GLY A 204 -11.71 -10.13 37.33
N ARG A 205 -11.73 -8.80 37.30
CA ARG A 205 -12.10 -8.01 38.49
C ARG A 205 -13.35 -7.21 38.21
N SER A 206 -14.48 -7.91 38.14
CA SER A 206 -15.80 -7.32 38.44
C SER A 206 -16.26 -7.93 39.73
N SER A 207 -16.30 -7.15 40.74
CA SER A 207 -17.16 -7.34 41.93
C SER A 207 -17.88 -6.03 42.16
#